data_507f741ac5d6866e8724e60533cffcbd
#
_entry.id   507f741ac5d6866e8724e60533cffcbd
#
_cell.length_a   1.000
_cell.length_b   1.000
_cell.length_c   1.000
_cell.angle_alpha   90.00
_cell.angle_beta   90.00
_cell.angle_gamma   90.00
#
_symmetry.space_group_name_H-M   'P 1'
#
loop_
_entity.id
_entity.type
_entity.pdbx_description
1 polymer ?
#
loop_
_entity_poly.entity_id
_entity_poly.type
_entity_poly.pdbx_seq_one_letter_code
_entity_poly.pdbx_strand_id
1 'polypeptide(L)'
;IIKAVMLLSGATFMAFMVMKGVGFSFSEMFNQSIQVFSKVHDVTLEQAGGIMGPGKLAANPIDAISLGLALMFGTAGLPHILMRFFTVKDAKEARKSVVVATGFIGYFYLLTFIIGFGAILYVSNNPQFLDVAKMAVTGKLELVGGNNMAAVHLSDALGGDLFMGFISAVAFATIL
;
A
#
# COMPACT_ATOMS: atom_id res chain seq x y z
N ILE A 1 3.87 -4.15 -20.22
CA ILE A 1 2.46 -4.54 -20.12
C ILE A 1 2.30 -5.75 -19.21
N ILE A 2 2.99 -6.88 -19.44
CA ILE A 2 2.85 -8.12 -18.64
C ILE A 2 3.09 -7.86 -17.15
N LYS A 3 4.19 -7.18 -16.77
CA LYS A 3 4.49 -6.84 -15.37
C LYS A 3 3.36 -6.05 -14.70
N ALA A 4 2.80 -5.06 -15.40
CA ALA A 4 1.70 -4.24 -14.87
C ALA A 4 0.42 -5.06 -14.66
N VAL A 5 0.09 -5.96 -15.59
CA VAL A 5 -1.06 -6.85 -15.46
C VAL A 5 -0.89 -7.80 -14.28
N MET A 6 0.29 -8.41 -14.14
CA MET A 6 0.59 -9.31 -13.02
C MET A 6 0.54 -8.57 -11.66
N LEU A 7 1.09 -7.36 -11.59
CA LEU A 7 1.05 -6.54 -10.38
C LEU A 7 -0.38 -6.18 -10.00
N LEU A 8 -1.17 -5.69 -10.95
CA LEU A 8 -2.57 -5.32 -10.70
C LEU A 8 -3.42 -6.52 -10.33
N SER A 9 -3.25 -7.66 -11.02
CA SER A 9 -4.00 -8.88 -10.70
C SER A 9 -3.65 -9.41 -9.31
N GLY A 10 -2.37 -9.45 -8.95
CA GLY A 10 -1.91 -9.86 -7.62
C GLY A 10 -2.43 -8.95 -6.51
N ALA A 11 -2.31 -7.63 -6.70
CA ALA A 11 -2.82 -6.65 -5.75
C ALA A 11 -4.36 -6.70 -5.62
N THR A 12 -5.08 -6.88 -6.75
CA THR A 12 -6.54 -7.04 -6.74
C THR A 12 -6.96 -8.29 -5.99
N PHE A 13 -6.29 -9.41 -6.23
CA PHE A 13 -6.59 -10.65 -5.53
C PHE A 13 -6.31 -10.54 -4.03
N MET A 14 -5.21 -9.90 -3.64
CA MET A 14 -4.87 -9.65 -2.24
C MET A 14 -5.93 -8.76 -1.56
N ALA A 15 -6.30 -7.64 -2.19
CA ALA A 15 -7.35 -6.75 -1.67
C ALA A 15 -8.71 -7.46 -1.57
N PHE A 16 -9.05 -8.31 -2.56
CA PHE A 16 -10.26 -9.13 -2.51
C PHE A 16 -10.25 -10.10 -1.33
N MET A 17 -9.13 -10.77 -1.06
CA MET A 17 -8.99 -11.68 0.08
C MET A 17 -9.13 -10.94 1.42
N VAL A 18 -8.53 -9.76 1.56
CA VAL A 18 -8.69 -8.89 2.74
C VAL A 18 -10.16 -8.53 2.92
N MET A 19 -10.82 -8.02 1.87
CA MET A 19 -12.23 -7.62 1.94
C MET A 19 -13.16 -8.80 2.22
N LYS A 20 -12.88 -9.97 1.68
CA LYS A 20 -13.61 -11.21 2.01
C LYS A 20 -13.51 -11.54 3.50
N GLY A 21 -12.33 -11.40 4.10
CA GLY A 21 -12.11 -11.66 5.52
C GLY A 21 -12.90 -10.74 6.45
N VAL A 22 -13.20 -9.50 6.02
CA VAL A 22 -14.00 -8.53 6.78
C VAL A 22 -15.46 -8.43 6.29
N GLY A 23 -15.93 -9.41 5.51
CA GLY A 23 -17.31 -9.46 5.02
C GLY A 23 -17.67 -8.36 4.03
N PHE A 24 -16.73 -7.86 3.23
CA PHE A 24 -16.89 -6.75 2.26
C PHE A 24 -17.39 -5.44 2.88
N SER A 25 -17.13 -5.22 4.17
CA SER A 25 -17.51 -4.00 4.88
C SER A 25 -16.29 -3.15 5.20
N PHE A 26 -16.19 -1.95 4.62
CA PHE A 26 -15.15 -0.99 4.96
C PHE A 26 -15.23 -0.54 6.43
N SER A 27 -16.45 -0.37 6.95
CA SER A 27 -16.65 0.00 8.36
C SER A 27 -16.07 -1.05 9.28
N GLU A 28 -16.33 -2.33 8.99
CA GLU A 28 -15.78 -3.45 9.77
C GLU A 28 -14.25 -3.51 9.65
N MET A 29 -13.70 -3.33 8.45
CA MET A 29 -12.26 -3.28 8.23
C MET A 29 -11.60 -2.19 9.10
N PHE A 30 -12.18 -0.99 9.16
CA PHE A 30 -11.63 0.10 9.95
C PHE A 30 -11.76 -0.17 11.46
N ASN A 31 -12.92 -0.62 11.93
CA ASN A 31 -13.14 -0.93 13.33
C ASN A 31 -12.19 -2.02 13.84
N GLN A 32 -12.07 -3.12 13.08
CA GLN A 32 -11.14 -4.20 13.43
C GLN A 32 -9.69 -3.72 13.39
N SER A 33 -9.30 -2.90 12.41
CA SER A 33 -7.94 -2.35 12.32
C SER A 33 -7.59 -1.47 13.51
N ILE A 34 -8.53 -0.62 13.97
CA ILE A 34 -8.37 0.21 15.15
C ILE A 34 -8.20 -0.68 16.40
N GLN A 35 -8.99 -1.72 16.54
CA GLN A 35 -8.89 -2.65 17.68
C GLN A 35 -7.56 -3.39 17.68
N VAL A 36 -7.12 -3.92 16.54
CA VAL A 36 -5.82 -4.59 16.40
C VAL A 36 -4.69 -3.64 16.70
N PHE A 37 -4.72 -2.44 16.14
CA PHE A 37 -3.69 -1.42 16.39
C PHE A 37 -3.62 -1.02 17.87
N SER A 38 -4.78 -0.80 18.52
CA SER A 38 -4.86 -0.51 19.95
C SER A 38 -4.19 -1.61 20.79
N LYS A 39 -4.51 -2.86 20.49
CA LYS A 39 -3.99 -4.04 21.21
C LYS A 39 -2.48 -4.22 21.00
N VAL A 40 -1.99 -4.05 19.76
CA VAL A 40 -0.58 -4.28 19.41
C VAL A 40 0.34 -3.19 19.94
N HIS A 41 -0.15 -1.93 20.00
CA HIS A 41 0.64 -0.80 20.46
C HIS A 41 0.35 -0.39 21.91
N ASP A 42 -0.53 -1.13 22.61
CA ASP A 42 -0.95 -0.85 23.99
C ASP A 42 -1.44 0.61 24.18
N VAL A 43 -2.27 1.08 23.25
CA VAL A 43 -2.85 2.44 23.26
C VAL A 43 -4.36 2.38 23.36
N THR A 44 -4.98 3.48 23.79
CA THR A 44 -6.45 3.56 23.86
C THR A 44 -7.07 3.50 22.47
N LEU A 45 -8.34 3.07 22.37
CA LEU A 45 -9.08 3.05 21.10
C LEU A 45 -9.17 4.43 20.44
N GLU A 46 -9.25 5.51 21.24
CA GLU A 46 -9.26 6.87 20.74
C GLU A 46 -7.92 7.24 20.08
N GLN A 47 -6.80 6.89 20.71
CA GLN A 47 -5.46 7.07 20.13
C GLN A 47 -5.24 6.19 18.90
N ALA A 48 -5.73 4.95 18.94
CA ALA A 48 -5.68 4.04 17.81
C ALA A 48 -6.51 4.53 16.61
N GLY A 49 -7.59 5.29 16.85
CA GLY A 49 -8.35 5.98 15.81
C GLY A 49 -7.51 6.95 14.96
N GLY A 50 -6.38 7.39 15.47
CA GLY A 50 -5.41 8.20 14.73
C GLY A 50 -4.86 7.57 13.44
N ILE A 51 -4.96 6.23 13.28
CA ILE A 51 -4.61 5.56 12.02
C ILE A 51 -5.51 5.97 10.84
N MET A 52 -6.69 6.50 11.13
CA MET A 52 -7.62 7.03 10.12
C MET A 52 -7.30 8.48 9.74
N GLY A 53 -6.44 9.13 10.51
CA GLY A 53 -6.01 10.51 10.26
C GLY A 53 -4.93 10.62 9.20
N PRO A 54 -4.53 11.86 8.86
CA PRO A 54 -3.43 12.10 7.94
C PRO A 54 -2.14 11.48 8.50
N GLY A 55 -1.37 10.83 7.61
CA GLY A 55 -0.07 10.26 7.98
C GLY A 55 0.91 11.32 8.49
N LYS A 56 1.98 10.90 9.15
CA LYS A 56 2.98 11.79 9.78
C LYS A 56 3.55 12.86 8.83
N LEU A 57 3.66 12.55 7.54
CA LEU A 57 4.14 13.48 6.50
C LEU A 57 3.12 14.57 6.14
N ALA A 58 1.86 14.39 6.49
CA ALA A 58 0.77 15.33 6.19
C ALA A 58 0.08 15.85 7.47
N ALA A 59 0.66 15.60 8.65
CA ALA A 59 0.10 16.02 9.92
C ALA A 59 0.11 17.55 10.10
N ASN A 60 1.12 18.22 9.53
CA ASN A 60 1.20 19.69 9.50
C ASN A 60 0.66 20.18 8.13
N PRO A 61 -0.27 21.15 8.08
CA PRO A 61 -0.82 21.66 6.82
C PRO A 61 0.24 22.22 5.85
N ILE A 62 1.27 22.88 6.36
CA ILE A 62 2.35 23.43 5.54
C ILE A 62 3.17 22.29 4.91
N ASP A 63 3.50 21.25 5.67
CA ASP A 63 4.22 20.08 5.18
C ASP A 63 3.39 19.30 4.15
N ALA A 64 2.08 19.20 4.38
CA ALA A 64 1.15 18.55 3.44
C ALA A 64 1.09 19.28 2.09
N ILE A 65 0.99 20.62 2.11
CA ILE A 65 0.99 21.44 0.89
C ILE A 65 2.35 21.34 0.19
N SER A 66 3.44 21.47 0.93
CA SER A 66 4.81 21.36 0.42
C SER A 66 5.06 19.99 -0.23
N LEU A 67 4.65 18.92 0.43
CA LEU A 67 4.75 17.57 -0.09
C LEU A 67 3.91 17.39 -1.37
N GLY A 68 2.66 17.90 -1.37
CA GLY A 68 1.78 17.84 -2.53
C GLY A 68 2.38 18.56 -3.74
N LEU A 69 2.93 19.77 -3.55
CA LEU A 69 3.60 20.52 -4.60
C LEU A 69 4.87 19.81 -5.09
N ALA A 70 5.68 19.28 -4.18
CA ALA A 70 6.90 18.55 -4.53
C ALA A 70 6.59 17.28 -5.35
N LEU A 71 5.57 16.51 -4.99
CA LEU A 71 5.13 15.35 -5.75
C LEU A 71 4.55 15.73 -7.10
N MET A 72 3.73 16.78 -7.16
CA MET A 72 3.10 17.22 -8.41
C MET A 72 4.15 17.71 -9.42
N PHE A 73 5.02 18.64 -9.03
CA PHE A 73 6.06 19.15 -9.92
C PHE A 73 7.19 18.17 -10.15
N GLY A 74 7.56 17.37 -9.16
CA GLY A 74 8.57 16.34 -9.29
C GLY A 74 8.18 15.26 -10.31
N THR A 75 6.95 14.76 -10.26
CA THR A 75 6.47 13.77 -11.23
C THR A 75 6.23 14.37 -12.61
N ALA A 76 5.71 15.60 -12.71
CA ALA A 76 5.50 16.29 -13.98
C ALA A 76 6.82 16.60 -14.70
N GLY A 77 7.90 16.85 -13.96
CA GLY A 77 9.23 17.15 -14.51
C GLY A 77 10.07 15.95 -14.94
N LEU A 78 9.60 14.72 -14.72
CA LEU A 78 10.36 13.51 -15.06
C LEU A 78 10.50 13.35 -16.58
N PRO A 79 11.74 13.25 -17.12
CA PRO A 79 11.96 13.21 -18.57
C PRO A 79 11.22 12.09 -19.29
N HIS A 80 11.11 10.91 -18.67
CA HIS A 80 10.44 9.76 -19.26
C HIS A 80 8.90 9.94 -19.34
N ILE A 81 8.31 10.80 -18.51
CA ILE A 81 6.90 11.18 -18.60
C ILE A 81 6.72 12.19 -19.74
N LEU A 82 7.58 13.21 -19.80
CA LEU A 82 7.55 14.23 -20.84
C LEU A 82 7.80 13.64 -22.23
N MET A 83 8.78 12.73 -22.37
CA MET A 83 9.06 12.07 -23.66
C MET A 83 7.86 11.29 -24.22
N ARG A 84 6.95 10.81 -23.35
CA ARG A 84 5.74 10.12 -23.81
C ARG A 84 4.83 11.02 -24.66
N PHE A 85 4.81 12.32 -24.39
CA PHE A 85 4.04 13.28 -25.20
C PHE A 85 4.60 13.49 -26.62
N PHE A 86 5.91 13.23 -26.80
CA PHE A 86 6.55 13.33 -28.10
C PHE A 86 6.44 12.04 -28.94
N THR A 87 6.04 10.93 -28.34
CA THR A 87 5.93 9.63 -29.01
C THR A 87 4.53 9.30 -29.50
N VAL A 88 3.52 10.12 -29.19
CA VAL A 88 2.14 9.97 -29.65
C VAL A 88 1.87 10.80 -30.90
N LYS A 89 0.95 10.32 -31.76
CA LYS A 89 0.66 10.92 -33.08
C LYS A 89 0.02 12.31 -32.98
N ASP A 90 -0.86 12.51 -31.99
CA ASP A 90 -1.59 13.75 -31.83
C ASP A 90 -1.95 14.03 -30.37
N ALA A 91 -2.42 15.26 -30.09
CA ALA A 91 -2.78 15.73 -28.76
C ALA A 91 -3.99 14.97 -28.15
N LYS A 92 -4.86 14.39 -28.99
CA LYS A 92 -6.02 13.62 -28.54
C LYS A 92 -5.58 12.29 -27.93
N GLU A 93 -4.66 11.59 -28.60
CA GLU A 93 -4.08 10.35 -28.10
C GLU A 93 -3.23 10.57 -26.84
N ALA A 94 -2.48 11.69 -26.77
CA ALA A 94 -1.77 12.09 -25.57
C ALA A 94 -2.70 12.23 -24.37
N ARG A 95 -3.79 12.97 -24.53
CA ARG A 95 -4.80 13.20 -23.47
C ARG A 95 -5.47 11.90 -23.03
N LYS A 96 -5.84 11.03 -23.97
CA LYS A 96 -6.42 9.72 -23.70
C LYS A 96 -5.46 8.83 -22.91
N SER A 97 -4.19 8.81 -23.27
CA SER A 97 -3.14 8.06 -22.55
C SER A 97 -3.02 8.51 -21.09
N VAL A 98 -3.05 9.82 -20.83
CA VAL A 98 -2.99 10.37 -19.46
C VAL A 98 -4.21 9.96 -18.65
N VAL A 99 -5.42 10.06 -19.20
CA VAL A 99 -6.65 9.67 -18.50
C VAL A 99 -6.62 8.20 -18.12
N VAL A 100 -6.22 7.33 -19.05
CA VAL A 100 -6.11 5.88 -18.80
C VAL A 100 -5.05 5.59 -17.73
N ALA A 101 -3.87 6.22 -17.84
CA ALA A 101 -2.80 6.03 -16.86
C ALA A 101 -3.22 6.51 -15.46
N THR A 102 -3.87 7.66 -15.35
CA THR A 102 -4.39 8.19 -14.09
C THR A 102 -5.45 7.26 -13.47
N GLY A 103 -6.32 6.68 -14.31
CA GLY A 103 -7.30 5.69 -13.85
C GLY A 103 -6.65 4.45 -13.25
N PHE A 104 -5.64 3.87 -13.91
CA PHE A 104 -4.90 2.72 -13.37
C PHE A 104 -4.13 3.06 -12.10
N ILE A 105 -3.50 4.22 -12.02
CA ILE A 105 -2.80 4.69 -10.83
C ILE A 105 -3.80 4.86 -9.68
N GLY A 106 -4.93 5.51 -9.91
CA GLY A 106 -5.97 5.69 -8.89
C GLY A 106 -6.53 4.35 -8.38
N TYR A 107 -6.77 3.41 -9.29
CA TYR A 107 -7.17 2.05 -8.93
C TYR A 107 -6.12 1.36 -8.06
N PHE A 108 -4.84 1.44 -8.42
CA PHE A 108 -3.76 0.85 -7.63
C PHE A 108 -3.66 1.47 -6.24
N TYR A 109 -3.83 2.79 -6.09
CA TYR A 109 -3.85 3.44 -4.78
C TYR A 109 -5.01 2.97 -3.91
N LEU A 110 -6.18 2.71 -4.49
CA LEU A 110 -7.30 2.12 -3.77
C LEU A 110 -6.98 0.71 -3.28
N LEU A 111 -6.32 -0.10 -4.12
CA LEU A 111 -5.86 -1.43 -3.70
C LEU A 111 -4.83 -1.37 -2.58
N THR A 112 -3.83 -0.48 -2.68
CA THR A 112 -2.80 -0.33 -1.64
C THR A 112 -3.37 0.16 -0.31
N PHE A 113 -4.41 0.97 -0.35
CA PHE A 113 -5.16 1.37 0.84
C PHE A 113 -5.78 0.15 1.55
N ILE A 114 -6.50 -0.69 0.83
CA ILE A 114 -7.08 -1.93 1.38
C ILE A 114 -5.99 -2.88 1.89
N ILE A 115 -4.92 -3.06 1.13
CA ILE A 115 -3.77 -3.90 1.51
C ILE A 115 -3.09 -3.38 2.77
N GLY A 116 -2.98 -2.06 2.94
CA GLY A 116 -2.41 -1.46 4.14
C GLY A 116 -3.20 -1.79 5.40
N PHE A 117 -4.53 -1.64 5.37
CA PHE A 117 -5.39 -2.07 6.48
C PHE A 117 -5.37 -3.59 6.66
N GLY A 118 -5.31 -4.35 5.58
CA GLY A 118 -5.13 -5.81 5.64
C GLY A 118 -3.83 -6.21 6.36
N ALA A 119 -2.74 -5.49 6.13
CA ALA A 119 -1.48 -5.73 6.83
C ALA A 119 -1.61 -5.48 8.34
N ILE A 120 -2.33 -4.43 8.76
CA ILE A 120 -2.62 -4.19 10.17
C ILE A 120 -3.40 -5.38 10.76
N LEU A 121 -4.42 -5.86 10.07
CA LEU A 121 -5.30 -6.93 10.55
C LEU A 121 -4.59 -8.28 10.67
N TYR A 122 -3.84 -8.68 9.66
CA TYR A 122 -3.34 -10.05 9.53
C TYR A 122 -1.85 -10.21 9.85
N VAL A 123 -1.05 -9.14 9.67
CA VAL A 123 0.41 -9.22 9.87
C VAL A 123 0.81 -8.69 11.24
N SER A 124 0.30 -7.50 11.65
CA SER A 124 0.73 -6.87 12.90
C SER A 124 0.37 -7.65 14.17
N ASN A 125 -0.65 -8.48 14.10
CA ASN A 125 -1.10 -9.30 15.24
C ASN A 125 -0.50 -10.73 15.23
N ASN A 126 0.32 -11.08 14.25
CA ASN A 126 0.88 -12.42 14.12
C ASN A 126 2.38 -12.42 14.47
N PRO A 127 2.79 -13.06 15.58
CA PRO A 127 4.19 -13.08 16.02
C PRO A 127 5.16 -13.66 14.98
N GLN A 128 4.70 -14.50 14.07
CA GLN A 128 5.52 -15.08 13.00
C GLN A 128 6.16 -14.03 12.09
N PHE A 129 5.49 -12.90 11.88
CA PHE A 129 5.95 -11.85 10.99
C PHE A 129 6.67 -10.71 11.71
N LEU A 130 6.77 -10.78 13.04
CA LEU A 130 7.36 -9.74 13.88
C LEU A 130 8.83 -10.03 14.20
N ASP A 131 9.68 -9.04 14.04
CA ASP A 131 11.10 -9.10 14.44
C ASP A 131 11.24 -8.72 15.91
N VAL A 132 11.01 -9.70 16.79
CA VAL A 132 11.04 -9.52 18.25
C VAL A 132 12.40 -8.97 18.73
N ALA A 133 13.49 -9.36 18.09
CA ALA A 133 14.82 -8.88 18.44
C ALA A 133 14.97 -7.37 18.19
N LYS A 134 14.50 -6.89 17.05
CA LYS A 134 14.50 -5.45 16.74
C LYS A 134 13.50 -4.68 17.57
N MET A 135 12.32 -5.25 17.82
CA MET A 135 11.32 -4.62 18.68
C MET A 135 11.85 -4.37 20.10
N ALA A 136 12.61 -5.30 20.66
CA ALA A 136 13.25 -5.15 21.97
C ALA A 136 14.25 -3.99 22.02
N VAL A 137 14.90 -3.67 20.91
CA VAL A 137 15.89 -2.59 20.81
C VAL A 137 15.25 -1.25 20.47
N THR A 138 14.30 -1.24 19.53
CA THR A 138 13.70 0.00 19.01
C THR A 138 12.47 0.47 19.78
N GLY A 139 11.82 -0.41 20.53
CA GLY A 139 10.55 -0.16 21.20
C GLY A 139 9.38 0.09 20.20
N LYS A 140 9.55 -0.30 18.92
CA LYS A 140 8.56 -0.10 17.84
C LYS A 140 8.23 -1.43 17.20
N LEU A 141 7.02 -1.49 16.63
CA LEU A 141 6.62 -2.64 15.82
C LEU A 141 7.52 -2.73 14.59
N GLU A 142 8.25 -3.83 14.47
CA GLU A 142 9.15 -4.10 13.34
C GLU A 142 8.80 -5.46 12.73
N LEU A 143 8.72 -5.49 11.39
CA LEU A 143 8.47 -6.72 10.65
C LEU A 143 9.79 -7.42 10.31
N VAL A 144 9.76 -8.72 10.20
CA VAL A 144 10.88 -9.52 9.67
C VAL A 144 11.21 -9.02 8.27
N GLY A 145 12.46 -8.63 8.04
CA GLY A 145 12.91 -8.02 6.78
C GLY A 145 12.52 -6.54 6.60
N GLY A 146 11.91 -5.92 7.60
CA GLY A 146 11.52 -4.50 7.61
C GLY A 146 10.11 -4.22 7.07
N ASN A 147 9.67 -2.98 7.22
CA ASN A 147 8.29 -2.57 6.94
C ASN A 147 7.88 -2.72 5.46
N ASN A 148 8.84 -2.73 4.54
CA ASN A 148 8.60 -2.94 3.11
C ASN A 148 8.12 -4.37 2.80
N MET A 149 8.32 -5.32 3.72
CA MET A 149 7.86 -6.71 3.59
C MET A 149 6.38 -6.89 3.95
N ALA A 150 5.68 -5.85 4.39
CA ALA A 150 4.29 -5.95 4.85
C ALA A 150 3.35 -6.61 3.83
N ALA A 151 3.46 -6.26 2.54
CA ALA A 151 2.65 -6.86 1.48
C ALA A 151 3.00 -8.32 1.21
N VAL A 152 4.27 -8.70 1.35
CA VAL A 152 4.75 -10.09 1.19
C VAL A 152 4.24 -10.95 2.35
N HIS A 153 4.38 -10.47 3.59
CA HIS A 153 3.84 -11.16 4.75
C HIS A 153 2.31 -11.27 4.73
N LEU A 154 1.62 -10.23 4.23
CA LEU A 154 0.19 -10.29 4.04
C LEU A 154 -0.20 -11.37 3.02
N SER A 155 0.53 -11.50 1.92
CA SER A 155 0.25 -12.55 0.94
C SER A 155 0.46 -13.95 1.51
N ASP A 156 1.46 -14.13 2.37
CA ASP A 156 1.65 -15.37 3.13
C ASP A 156 0.48 -15.65 4.08
N ALA A 157 0.10 -14.66 4.87
CA ALA A 157 -1.02 -14.77 5.82
C ALA A 157 -2.36 -15.10 5.14
N LEU A 158 -2.59 -14.64 3.89
CA LEU A 158 -3.85 -14.82 3.17
C LEU A 158 -3.88 -16.08 2.30
N GLY A 159 -2.77 -16.45 1.68
CA GLY A 159 -2.73 -17.51 0.68
C GLY A 159 -1.55 -18.46 0.78
N GLY A 160 -0.75 -18.35 1.86
CA GLY A 160 0.39 -19.21 2.14
C GLY A 160 1.53 -19.06 1.13
N ASP A 161 2.46 -20.02 1.16
CA ASP A 161 3.72 -20.00 0.41
C ASP A 161 3.56 -19.76 -1.09
N LEU A 162 2.54 -20.32 -1.71
CA LEU A 162 2.33 -20.18 -3.17
C LEU A 162 1.98 -18.73 -3.53
N PHE A 163 1.11 -18.11 -2.76
CA PHE A 163 0.70 -16.73 -3.01
C PHE A 163 1.82 -15.75 -2.63
N MET A 164 2.52 -16.01 -1.54
CA MET A 164 3.73 -15.27 -1.15
C MET A 164 4.80 -15.35 -2.25
N GLY A 165 5.05 -16.53 -2.80
CA GLY A 165 6.00 -16.72 -3.91
C GLY A 165 5.60 -15.94 -5.16
N PHE A 166 4.32 -15.95 -5.53
CA PHE A 166 3.80 -15.18 -6.66
C PHE A 166 3.98 -13.67 -6.45
N ILE A 167 3.56 -13.12 -5.31
CA ILE A 167 3.68 -11.69 -5.01
C ILE A 167 5.15 -11.26 -4.95
N SER A 168 6.01 -12.07 -4.33
CA SER A 168 7.45 -11.80 -4.27
C SER A 168 8.09 -11.78 -5.66
N ALA A 169 7.74 -12.74 -6.54
CA ALA A 169 8.23 -12.79 -7.91
C ALA A 169 7.77 -11.57 -8.73
N VAL A 170 6.51 -11.15 -8.58
CA VAL A 170 5.97 -9.96 -9.24
C VAL A 170 6.65 -8.68 -8.73
N ALA A 171 6.85 -8.55 -7.42
CA ALA A 171 7.55 -7.41 -6.82
C ALA A 171 8.99 -7.33 -7.34
N PHE A 172 9.72 -8.45 -7.33
CA PHE A 172 11.09 -8.51 -7.85
C PHE A 172 11.16 -8.17 -9.34
N ALA A 173 10.25 -8.73 -10.15
CA ALA A 173 10.17 -8.44 -11.57
C ALA A 173 9.84 -6.98 -11.91
N THR A 174 9.21 -6.24 -11.00
CA THR A 174 8.93 -4.81 -11.20
C THR A 174 10.11 -3.91 -10.87
N ILE A 175 11.06 -4.37 -10.05
CA ILE A 175 12.29 -3.65 -9.70
C ILE A 175 13.33 -3.76 -10.83
N LEU A 176 13.41 -4.90 -11.50
CA LEU A 176 14.26 -5.13 -12.67
C LEU A 176 13.64 -4.57 -13.95
#